data_2bfdfc2ab79e0ae9b300a7a940cf0c60
#
_entry.id   2bfdfc2ab79e0ae9b300a7a940cf0c60
#
_cell.length_a   1.000
_cell.length_b   1.000
_cell.length_c   1.000
_cell.angle_alpha   90.00
_cell.angle_beta   90.00
_cell.angle_gamma   90.00
#
_symmetry.space_group_name_H-M   'P 1'
#
loop_
_entity.id
_entity.type
_entity.pdbx_description
1 polymer ?
#
loop_
_entity_poly.entity_id
_entity_poly.type
_entity_poly.pdbx_seq_one_letter_code
_entity_poly.pdbx_strand_id
1 'polypeptide(L)'
;AEQIASKMYGIACSFSMQAGPTSCRISITGLGENMAEAMEIVAGLLNRPKPDEAILENLKGDMLKSRADAKLNQSRCFGALQRYLFYGGDFIRRTTLTDPALQALTSEQLLAKIGDLTGKQHEVLYYGPQSEKEVTEALAMHHKTSAELQPLDKKHLQLLPTDESKVLMAQYDAKQLYYLQYANLGKQFDVAADPEITLYNEYFGGSMNSVVFQEMREARGLAY
;
A
#
# COMPACT_ATOMS: atom_id res chain seq x y z
N ALA A 1 -20.03 9.08 -1.69
CA ALA A 1 -18.85 9.31 -0.83
C ALA A 1 -19.10 10.42 0.19
N GLU A 2 -19.49 11.62 -0.22
CA GLU A 2 -19.72 12.78 0.67
C GLU A 2 -20.72 12.51 1.80
N GLN A 3 -21.85 11.86 1.50
CA GLN A 3 -22.86 11.53 2.51
C GLN A 3 -22.31 10.60 3.61
N ILE A 4 -21.44 9.65 3.27
CA ILE A 4 -20.84 8.73 4.24
C ILE A 4 -19.80 9.47 5.06
N ALA A 5 -18.94 10.25 4.40
CA ALA A 5 -17.97 11.09 5.10
C ALA A 5 -18.64 12.08 6.07
N SER A 6 -19.75 12.70 5.65
CA SER A 6 -20.54 13.59 6.51
C SER A 6 -21.16 12.86 7.71
N LYS A 7 -21.71 11.65 7.50
CA LYS A 7 -22.24 10.83 8.60
C LYS A 7 -21.16 10.45 9.61
N MET A 8 -20.01 9.97 9.12
CA MET A 8 -18.87 9.61 9.97
C MET A 8 -18.34 10.83 10.74
N TYR A 9 -18.24 11.98 10.08
CA TYR A 9 -17.85 13.23 10.73
C TYR A 9 -18.84 13.64 11.83
N GLY A 10 -20.17 13.51 11.58
CA GLY A 10 -21.20 13.83 12.54
C GLY A 10 -21.11 13.05 13.85
N ILE A 11 -20.53 11.85 13.82
CA ILE A 11 -20.29 10.99 15.00
C ILE A 11 -18.81 11.04 15.45
N ALA A 12 -18.06 12.06 15.03
CA ALA A 12 -16.63 12.20 15.33
C ALA A 12 -15.80 10.93 15.01
N CYS A 13 -16.13 10.27 13.91
CA CYS A 13 -15.44 9.10 13.41
C CYS A 13 -14.94 9.32 11.99
N SER A 14 -13.96 8.54 11.61
CA SER A 14 -13.44 8.46 10.24
C SER A 14 -13.20 7.00 9.85
N PHE A 15 -13.17 6.73 8.56
CA PHE A 15 -12.74 5.44 8.05
C PHE A 15 -11.77 5.60 6.88
N SER A 16 -10.94 4.60 6.69
CA SER A 16 -10.06 4.50 5.53
C SER A 16 -10.04 3.07 5.03
N MET A 17 -9.84 2.92 3.72
CA MET A 17 -9.63 1.65 3.07
C MET A 17 -8.35 1.70 2.27
N GLN A 18 -7.44 0.78 2.55
CA GLN A 18 -6.15 0.68 1.89
C GLN A 18 -6.00 -0.72 1.30
N ALA A 19 -5.74 -0.79 0.01
CA ALA A 19 -5.46 -2.02 -0.69
C ALA A 19 -4.01 -2.01 -1.17
N GLY A 20 -3.26 -3.02 -0.76
CA GLY A 20 -1.89 -3.28 -1.19
C GLY A 20 -1.80 -4.59 -1.97
N PRO A 21 -0.61 -4.92 -2.45
CA PRO A 21 -0.38 -6.16 -3.21
C PRO A 21 -0.66 -7.46 -2.43
N THR A 22 -0.59 -7.40 -1.09
CA THR A 22 -0.69 -8.57 -0.21
C THR A 22 -1.79 -8.47 0.83
N SER A 23 -2.39 -7.31 1.01
CA SER A 23 -3.40 -7.08 2.05
C SER A 23 -4.38 -5.99 1.68
N CYS A 24 -5.60 -6.10 2.20
CA CYS A 24 -6.56 -5.01 2.24
C CYS A 24 -6.87 -4.71 3.72
N ARG A 25 -6.83 -3.44 4.08
CA ARG A 25 -7.12 -2.99 5.44
C ARG A 25 -8.25 -1.97 5.40
N ILE A 26 -9.24 -2.17 6.26
CA ILE A 26 -10.26 -1.19 6.56
C ILE A 26 -10.05 -0.74 8.00
N SER A 27 -9.92 0.54 8.22
CA SER A 27 -9.70 1.12 9.55
C SER A 27 -10.82 2.10 9.87
N ILE A 28 -11.33 2.00 11.07
CA ILE A 28 -12.29 2.95 11.65
C ILE A 28 -11.60 3.58 12.85
N THR A 29 -11.64 4.90 12.96
CA THR A 29 -11.03 5.66 14.04
C THR A 29 -12.02 6.70 14.52
N GLY A 30 -12.17 6.84 15.84
CA GLY A 30 -13.09 7.82 16.43
C GLY A 30 -13.35 7.60 17.91
N LEU A 31 -14.41 8.22 18.44
CA LEU A 31 -14.83 8.05 19.81
C LEU A 31 -15.36 6.63 20.04
N GLY A 32 -14.93 5.99 21.13
CA GLY A 32 -15.30 4.62 21.44
C GLY A 32 -16.81 4.43 21.61
N GLU A 33 -17.50 5.40 22.19
CA GLU A 33 -18.96 5.40 22.35
C GLU A 33 -19.73 5.30 21.02
N ASN A 34 -19.12 5.76 19.92
CA ASN A 34 -19.70 5.74 18.57
C ASN A 34 -19.23 4.56 17.72
N MET A 35 -18.51 3.60 18.30
CA MET A 35 -17.93 2.45 17.57
C MET A 35 -19.02 1.65 16.82
N ALA A 36 -20.12 1.32 17.48
CA ALA A 36 -21.17 0.51 16.89
C ALA A 36 -21.83 1.20 15.69
N GLU A 37 -22.13 2.50 15.82
CA GLU A 37 -22.72 3.29 14.73
C GLU A 37 -21.74 3.44 13.56
N ALA A 38 -20.46 3.68 13.85
CA ALA A 38 -19.42 3.75 12.81
C ALA A 38 -19.28 2.42 12.06
N MET A 39 -19.33 1.29 12.76
CA MET A 39 -19.32 -0.04 12.17
C MET A 39 -20.54 -0.28 11.28
N GLU A 40 -21.73 0.14 11.71
CA GLU A 40 -22.97 0.03 10.91
C GLU A 40 -22.86 0.82 9.60
N ILE A 41 -22.35 2.05 9.64
CA ILE A 41 -22.13 2.88 8.44
C ILE A 41 -21.18 2.20 7.46
N VAL A 42 -20.04 1.69 7.95
CA VAL A 42 -19.06 1.00 7.11
C VAL A 42 -19.57 -0.34 6.58
N ALA A 43 -20.28 -1.11 7.40
CA ALA A 43 -20.94 -2.35 6.97
C ALA A 43 -21.99 -2.07 5.87
N GLY A 44 -22.76 -1.01 6.00
CA GLY A 44 -23.70 -0.57 4.98
C GLY A 44 -23.02 -0.23 3.64
N LEU A 45 -21.84 0.39 3.69
CA LEU A 45 -21.04 0.68 2.50
C LEU A 45 -20.53 -0.60 1.83
N LEU A 46 -20.04 -1.57 2.59
CA LEU A 46 -19.49 -2.82 2.07
C LEU A 46 -20.55 -3.77 1.53
N ASN A 47 -21.70 -3.85 2.20
CA ASN A 47 -22.76 -4.80 1.85
C ASN A 47 -23.71 -4.30 0.75
N ARG A 48 -23.82 -3.00 0.55
CA ARG A 48 -24.72 -2.38 -0.43
C ARG A 48 -24.08 -1.23 -1.19
N PRO A 49 -22.91 -1.45 -1.79
CA PRO A 49 -22.28 -0.41 -2.58
C PRO A 49 -23.16 -0.12 -3.81
N LYS A 50 -23.27 1.15 -4.18
CA LYS A 50 -23.99 1.56 -5.38
C LYS A 50 -22.99 1.87 -6.49
N PRO A 51 -23.24 1.39 -7.71
CA PRO A 51 -22.41 1.77 -8.85
C PRO A 51 -22.56 3.27 -9.15
N ASP A 52 -21.46 3.89 -9.53
CA ASP A 52 -21.40 5.29 -9.93
C ASP A 52 -20.36 5.44 -11.04
N GLU A 53 -20.82 5.39 -12.28
CA GLU A 53 -19.94 5.48 -13.45
C GLU A 53 -19.30 6.87 -13.58
N ALA A 54 -19.98 7.93 -13.16
CA ALA A 54 -19.42 9.28 -13.25
C ALA A 54 -18.22 9.44 -12.32
N ILE A 55 -18.30 8.92 -11.10
CA ILE A 55 -17.16 8.89 -10.16
C ILE A 55 -16.04 8.00 -10.73
N LEU A 56 -16.36 6.86 -11.31
CA LEU A 56 -15.37 5.98 -11.90
C LEU A 56 -14.64 6.63 -13.07
N GLU A 57 -15.34 7.31 -13.97
CA GLU A 57 -14.72 8.03 -15.09
C GLU A 57 -13.79 9.15 -14.62
N ASN A 58 -14.17 9.91 -13.60
CA ASN A 58 -13.29 10.91 -13.01
C ASN A 58 -12.02 10.26 -12.42
N LEU A 59 -12.17 9.16 -11.67
CA LEU A 59 -11.04 8.42 -11.11
C LEU A 59 -10.10 7.88 -12.20
N LYS A 60 -10.65 7.31 -13.30
CA LYS A 60 -9.85 6.88 -14.45
C LYS A 60 -9.06 8.03 -15.06
N GLY A 61 -9.70 9.18 -15.23
CA GLY A 61 -9.06 10.40 -15.73
C GLY A 61 -7.89 10.84 -14.86
N ASP A 62 -8.10 10.90 -13.54
CA ASP A 62 -7.07 11.26 -12.57
C ASP A 62 -5.91 10.26 -12.56
N MET A 63 -6.20 8.96 -12.65
CA MET A 63 -5.16 7.93 -12.72
C MET A 63 -4.33 8.03 -13.99
N LEU A 64 -4.95 8.22 -15.16
CA LEU A 64 -4.24 8.38 -16.42
C LEU A 64 -3.38 9.65 -16.42
N LYS A 65 -3.92 10.76 -15.91
CA LYS A 65 -3.15 11.99 -15.72
C LYS A 65 -1.97 11.78 -14.79
N SER A 66 -2.19 11.15 -13.62
CA SER A 66 -1.12 10.86 -12.66
C SER A 66 -0.02 9.97 -13.26
N ARG A 67 -0.37 9.04 -14.16
CA ARG A 67 0.61 8.22 -14.89
C ARG A 67 1.42 9.05 -15.90
N ALA A 68 0.78 9.98 -16.60
CA ALA A 68 1.47 10.90 -17.49
C ALA A 68 2.44 11.81 -16.70
N ASP A 69 1.97 12.41 -15.61
CA ASP A 69 2.77 13.28 -14.76
C ASP A 69 3.94 12.52 -14.08
N ALA A 70 3.75 11.24 -13.77
CA ALA A 70 4.80 10.41 -13.20
C ALA A 70 6.03 10.28 -14.12
N LYS A 71 5.82 10.27 -15.43
CA LYS A 71 6.92 10.23 -16.42
C LYS A 71 7.74 11.52 -16.47
N LEU A 72 7.14 12.63 -16.00
CA LEU A 72 7.80 13.94 -15.90
C LEU A 72 8.48 14.17 -14.56
N ASN A 73 8.54 13.15 -13.71
CA ASN A 73 9.15 13.24 -12.38
C ASN A 73 10.26 12.20 -12.23
N GLN A 74 11.48 12.66 -12.07
CA GLN A 74 12.68 11.81 -11.99
C GLN A 74 12.60 10.77 -10.87
N SER A 75 12.15 11.16 -9.67
CA SER A 75 12.03 10.24 -8.53
C SER A 75 11.00 9.13 -8.79
N ARG A 76 9.87 9.46 -9.44
CA ARG A 76 8.86 8.46 -9.83
C ARG A 76 9.37 7.51 -10.90
N CYS A 77 10.12 8.01 -11.88
CA CYS A 77 10.78 7.18 -12.90
C CYS A 77 11.80 6.23 -12.26
N PHE A 78 12.60 6.74 -11.33
CA PHE A 78 13.57 5.92 -10.59
C PHE A 78 12.87 4.87 -9.71
N GLY A 79 11.79 5.24 -9.01
CA GLY A 79 10.98 4.30 -8.23
C GLY A 79 10.34 3.19 -9.07
N ALA A 80 9.95 3.48 -10.32
CA ALA A 80 9.49 2.47 -11.26
C ALA A 80 10.61 1.51 -11.67
N LEU A 81 11.81 2.03 -11.94
CA LEU A 81 13.01 1.24 -12.24
C LEU A 81 13.39 0.33 -11.07
N GLN A 82 13.37 0.84 -9.83
CA GLN A 82 13.60 0.07 -8.61
C GLN A 82 12.59 -1.06 -8.45
N ARG A 83 11.31 -0.79 -8.68
CA ARG A 83 10.26 -1.81 -8.58
C ARG A 83 10.46 -2.91 -9.62
N TYR A 84 10.86 -2.56 -10.83
CA TYR A 84 11.24 -3.53 -11.86
C TYR A 84 12.46 -4.37 -11.45
N LEU A 85 13.49 -3.73 -10.87
CA LEU A 85 14.67 -4.41 -10.36
C LEU A 85 14.32 -5.44 -9.28
N PHE A 86 13.45 -5.06 -8.32
CA PHE A 86 13.13 -5.89 -7.18
C PHE A 86 12.19 -7.06 -7.51
N TYR A 87 11.20 -6.84 -8.37
CA TYR A 87 10.09 -7.76 -8.57
C TYR A 87 9.92 -8.23 -10.01
N GLY A 88 10.56 -7.62 -10.97
CA GLY A 88 10.46 -7.94 -12.39
C GLY A 88 9.17 -7.48 -13.06
N GLY A 89 9.08 -7.74 -14.36
CA GLY A 89 7.96 -7.31 -15.19
C GLY A 89 6.65 -8.04 -14.90
N ASP A 90 6.71 -9.29 -14.42
CA ASP A 90 5.51 -10.07 -14.09
C ASP A 90 4.72 -9.45 -12.93
N PHE A 91 5.43 -9.01 -11.91
CA PHE A 91 4.84 -8.27 -10.80
C PHE A 91 4.12 -7.00 -11.28
N ILE A 92 4.77 -6.22 -12.15
CA ILE A 92 4.17 -4.98 -12.67
C ILE A 92 2.90 -5.29 -13.46
N ARG A 93 2.90 -6.31 -14.32
CA ARG A 93 1.71 -6.74 -15.08
C ARG A 93 0.54 -7.15 -14.19
N ARG A 94 0.83 -7.78 -13.04
CA ARG A 94 -0.20 -8.25 -12.09
C ARG A 94 -0.74 -7.14 -11.19
N THR A 95 0.07 -6.13 -10.90
CA THR A 95 -0.28 -5.06 -9.94
C THR A 95 -0.70 -3.75 -10.60
N THR A 96 -0.55 -3.65 -11.92
CA THR A 96 -0.86 -2.40 -12.63
C THR A 96 -1.67 -2.73 -13.91
N LEU A 97 -2.90 -2.25 -13.96
CA LEU A 97 -3.69 -2.33 -15.16
C LEU A 97 -3.05 -1.52 -16.28
N THR A 98 -3.10 -2.02 -17.52
CA THR A 98 -2.75 -1.21 -18.69
C THR A 98 -3.76 -0.07 -18.87
N ASP A 99 -3.40 0.99 -19.59
CA ASP A 99 -4.32 2.10 -19.83
C ASP A 99 -5.63 1.67 -20.53
N PRO A 100 -5.61 0.80 -21.57
CA PRO A 100 -6.83 0.26 -22.14
C PRO A 100 -7.66 -0.57 -21.15
N ALA A 101 -7.02 -1.40 -20.32
CA ALA A 101 -7.73 -2.20 -19.31
C ALA A 101 -8.35 -1.32 -18.21
N LEU A 102 -7.67 -0.23 -17.82
CA LEU A 102 -8.22 0.75 -16.89
C LEU A 102 -9.43 1.47 -17.49
N GLN A 103 -9.37 1.86 -18.77
CA GLN A 103 -10.48 2.52 -19.46
C GLN A 103 -11.69 1.60 -19.62
N ALA A 104 -11.48 0.31 -19.85
CA ALA A 104 -12.53 -0.68 -20.02
C ALA A 104 -13.21 -1.13 -18.71
N LEU A 105 -12.67 -0.74 -17.55
CA LEU A 105 -13.20 -1.16 -16.26
C LEU A 105 -14.58 -0.54 -15.99
N THR A 106 -15.52 -1.33 -15.45
CA THR A 106 -16.85 -0.86 -15.04
C THR A 106 -17.02 -0.81 -13.53
N SER A 107 -17.98 -0.02 -13.04
CA SER A 107 -18.26 0.08 -11.61
C SER A 107 -18.76 -1.25 -11.04
N GLU A 108 -19.55 -2.03 -11.80
CA GLU A 108 -20.00 -3.34 -11.36
C GLU A 108 -18.83 -4.31 -11.13
N GLN A 109 -17.83 -4.29 -12.01
CA GLN A 109 -16.63 -5.12 -11.84
C GLN A 109 -15.86 -4.79 -10.57
N LEU A 110 -15.79 -3.49 -10.19
CA LEU A 110 -15.17 -3.08 -8.94
C LEU A 110 -16.00 -3.48 -7.74
N LEU A 111 -17.32 -3.29 -7.79
CA LEU A 111 -18.22 -3.65 -6.70
C LEU A 111 -18.25 -5.15 -6.44
N ALA A 112 -18.15 -5.98 -7.47
CA ALA A 112 -18.03 -7.43 -7.31
C ALA A 112 -16.79 -7.80 -6.47
N LYS A 113 -15.66 -7.06 -6.65
CA LYS A 113 -14.45 -7.29 -5.85
C LYS A 113 -14.61 -6.88 -4.38
N ILE A 114 -15.41 -5.87 -4.08
CA ILE A 114 -15.73 -5.50 -2.70
C ILE A 114 -16.52 -6.60 -2.01
N GLY A 115 -17.52 -7.18 -2.70
CA GLY A 115 -18.30 -8.29 -2.20
C GLY A 115 -17.46 -9.52 -1.85
N ASP A 116 -16.39 -9.79 -2.59
CA ASP A 116 -15.47 -10.89 -2.32
C ASP A 116 -14.69 -10.73 -0.99
N LEU A 117 -14.49 -9.50 -0.49
CA LEU A 117 -13.67 -9.25 0.70
C LEU A 117 -14.28 -9.83 1.96
N THR A 118 -15.61 -9.72 2.14
CA THR A 118 -16.31 -10.21 3.32
C THR A 118 -16.35 -11.72 3.44
N GLY A 119 -16.06 -12.43 2.34
CA GLY A 119 -15.93 -13.89 2.28
C GLY A 119 -14.54 -14.43 2.54
N LYS A 120 -13.52 -13.57 2.73
CA LYS A 120 -12.14 -13.98 2.95
C LYS A 120 -11.79 -14.04 4.43
N GLN A 121 -10.85 -14.93 4.78
CA GLN A 121 -10.26 -14.95 6.11
C GLN A 121 -9.59 -13.61 6.40
N HIS A 122 -9.86 -13.05 7.57
CA HIS A 122 -9.34 -11.78 8.00
C HIS A 122 -9.19 -11.72 9.52
N GLU A 123 -8.47 -10.74 10.00
CA GLU A 123 -8.28 -10.46 11.40
C GLU A 123 -8.91 -9.12 11.74
N VAL A 124 -9.52 -9.03 12.91
CA VAL A 124 -10.03 -7.78 13.47
C VAL A 124 -9.15 -7.38 14.64
N LEU A 125 -8.59 -6.19 14.57
CA LEU A 125 -7.77 -5.61 15.63
C LEU A 125 -8.54 -4.44 16.24
N TYR A 126 -8.68 -4.43 17.55
CA TYR A 126 -9.30 -3.34 18.29
C TYR A 126 -8.31 -2.76 19.31
N TYR A 127 -8.29 -1.43 19.37
CA TYR A 127 -7.62 -0.69 20.41
C TYR A 127 -8.52 0.45 20.88
N GLY A 128 -8.95 0.42 22.14
CA GLY A 128 -9.86 1.43 22.69
C GLY A 128 -10.35 1.07 24.09
N PRO A 129 -11.29 1.87 24.64
CA PRO A 129 -11.76 1.73 26.03
C PRO A 129 -12.80 0.62 26.24
N GLN A 130 -13.43 0.08 25.17
CA GLN A 130 -14.44 -0.95 25.29
C GLN A 130 -13.85 -2.28 25.74
N SER A 131 -14.63 -3.04 26.52
CA SER A 131 -14.29 -4.39 26.91
C SER A 131 -14.36 -5.35 25.71
N GLU A 132 -13.67 -6.49 25.82
CA GLU A 132 -13.74 -7.57 24.82
C GLU A 132 -15.16 -7.99 24.51
N LYS A 133 -16.02 -8.05 25.53
CA LYS A 133 -17.43 -8.41 25.38
C LYS A 133 -18.19 -7.41 24.52
N GLU A 134 -18.06 -6.12 24.78
CA GLU A 134 -18.73 -5.06 24.02
C GLU A 134 -18.25 -5.05 22.55
N VAL A 135 -16.96 -5.24 22.32
CA VAL A 135 -16.41 -5.33 20.96
C VAL A 135 -16.94 -6.56 20.23
N THR A 136 -16.98 -7.71 20.89
CA THR A 136 -17.49 -8.96 20.30
C THR A 136 -18.97 -8.86 19.96
N GLU A 137 -19.78 -8.25 20.83
CA GLU A 137 -21.20 -8.00 20.58
C GLU A 137 -21.42 -7.05 19.38
N ALA A 138 -20.66 -5.97 19.31
CA ALA A 138 -20.73 -5.05 18.18
C ALA A 138 -20.29 -5.71 16.85
N LEU A 139 -19.24 -6.53 16.87
CA LEU A 139 -18.81 -7.32 15.71
C LEU A 139 -19.91 -8.31 15.28
N ALA A 140 -20.48 -9.06 16.20
CA ALA A 140 -21.57 -10.00 15.90
C ALA A 140 -22.78 -9.31 15.26
N MET A 141 -23.05 -8.08 15.64
CA MET A 141 -24.19 -7.29 15.15
C MET A 141 -23.90 -6.67 13.77
N HIS A 142 -22.76 -6.07 13.58
CA HIS A 142 -22.46 -5.20 12.42
C HIS A 142 -21.47 -5.81 11.41
N HIS A 143 -20.63 -6.76 11.82
CA HIS A 143 -19.65 -7.39 10.94
C HIS A 143 -20.15 -8.74 10.43
N LYS A 144 -20.98 -8.71 9.39
CA LYS A 144 -21.54 -9.92 8.77
C LYS A 144 -20.52 -10.52 7.80
N THR A 145 -20.20 -11.79 8.04
CA THR A 145 -19.29 -12.58 7.21
C THR A 145 -20.01 -13.80 6.65
N SER A 146 -19.43 -14.44 5.65
CA SER A 146 -19.90 -15.74 5.17
C SER A 146 -19.73 -16.80 6.25
N ALA A 147 -20.60 -17.83 6.26
CA ALA A 147 -20.50 -18.94 7.22
C ALA A 147 -19.15 -19.69 7.11
N GLU A 148 -18.61 -19.78 5.89
CA GLU A 148 -17.28 -20.31 5.63
C GLU A 148 -16.44 -19.23 4.99
N LEU A 149 -15.33 -18.86 5.66
CA LEU A 149 -14.37 -17.90 5.14
C LEU A 149 -13.33 -18.61 4.28
N GLN A 150 -13.17 -18.14 3.07
CA GLN A 150 -12.16 -18.66 2.15
C GLN A 150 -10.76 -18.22 2.57
N PRO A 151 -9.76 -19.09 2.54
CA PRO A 151 -8.40 -18.72 2.85
C PRO A 151 -7.90 -17.68 1.84
N LEU A 152 -7.02 -16.79 2.31
CA LEU A 152 -6.30 -15.89 1.42
C LEU A 152 -5.27 -16.67 0.63
N ASP A 153 -5.27 -16.50 -0.68
CA ASP A 153 -4.19 -16.98 -1.54
C ASP A 153 -2.94 -16.11 -1.26
N LYS A 154 -2.11 -16.60 -0.34
CA LYS A 154 -0.86 -15.92 0.06
C LYS A 154 0.18 -16.04 -1.05
N LYS A 155 -0.02 -15.34 -2.15
CA LYS A 155 1.04 -15.12 -3.12
C LYS A 155 2.03 -14.12 -2.53
N HIS A 156 3.07 -14.65 -1.91
CA HIS A 156 4.12 -13.80 -1.38
C HIS A 156 4.78 -13.02 -2.53
N LEU A 157 4.93 -11.72 -2.33
CA LEU A 157 5.82 -10.92 -3.15
C LEU A 157 7.24 -11.39 -2.87
N GLN A 158 7.83 -12.05 -3.83
CA GLN A 158 9.23 -12.47 -3.73
C GLN A 158 10.10 -11.44 -4.45
N LEU A 159 11.13 -11.01 -3.74
CA LEU A 159 12.20 -10.26 -4.35
C LEU A 159 12.97 -11.18 -5.31
N LEU A 160 13.28 -10.67 -6.48
CA LEU A 160 14.09 -11.42 -7.44
C LEU A 160 15.48 -11.67 -6.87
N PRO A 161 16.06 -12.86 -7.07
CA PRO A 161 17.44 -13.12 -6.73
C PRO A 161 18.39 -12.30 -7.62
N THR A 162 19.60 -12.07 -7.14
CA THR A 162 20.66 -11.39 -7.89
C THR A 162 21.72 -12.40 -8.31
N ASP A 163 21.35 -13.35 -9.16
CA ASP A 163 22.21 -14.43 -9.62
C ASP A 163 23.29 -13.95 -10.61
N GLU A 164 23.09 -12.80 -11.22
CA GLU A 164 24.00 -12.19 -12.18
C GLU A 164 24.05 -10.66 -11.99
N SER A 165 25.19 -10.08 -12.35
CA SER A 165 25.35 -8.65 -12.35
C SER A 165 24.54 -8.01 -13.50
N LYS A 166 23.64 -7.09 -13.15
CA LYS A 166 22.82 -6.34 -14.11
C LYS A 166 22.93 -4.85 -13.85
N VAL A 167 22.99 -4.07 -14.91
CA VAL A 167 22.84 -2.61 -14.85
C VAL A 167 21.53 -2.24 -15.52
N LEU A 168 20.63 -1.64 -14.77
CA LEU A 168 19.40 -1.09 -15.28
C LEU A 168 19.52 0.44 -15.31
N MET A 169 19.24 1.03 -16.45
CA MET A 169 19.34 2.48 -16.62
C MET A 169 18.07 3.01 -17.30
N ALA A 170 17.51 4.07 -16.73
CA ALA A 170 16.51 4.89 -17.37
C ALA A 170 17.10 6.28 -17.62
N GLN A 171 17.14 6.70 -18.89
CA GLN A 171 17.58 8.03 -19.25
C GLN A 171 16.53 9.05 -18.82
N TYR A 172 16.98 10.12 -18.17
CA TYR A 172 16.15 11.25 -17.77
C TYR A 172 16.95 12.55 -17.93
N ASP A 173 16.30 13.59 -18.42
CA ASP A 173 16.95 14.91 -18.58
C ASP A 173 16.99 15.64 -17.23
N ALA A 174 18.04 15.39 -16.46
CA ALA A 174 18.30 16.01 -15.17
C ALA A 174 19.80 16.16 -14.90
N LYS A 175 20.16 17.14 -14.07
CA LYS A 175 21.54 17.37 -13.64
C LYS A 175 22.06 16.38 -12.60
N GLN A 176 21.13 15.78 -11.83
CA GLN A 176 21.45 14.80 -10.80
C GLN A 176 21.05 13.41 -11.26
N LEU A 177 21.80 12.40 -10.86
CA LEU A 177 21.45 11.01 -11.06
C LEU A 177 21.00 10.37 -9.74
N TYR A 178 20.08 9.43 -9.82
CA TYR A 178 19.78 8.50 -8.74
C TYR A 178 20.53 7.20 -8.99
N TYR A 179 21.17 6.68 -7.96
CA TYR A 179 21.89 5.41 -8.01
C TYR A 179 21.41 4.49 -6.88
N LEU A 180 21.19 3.23 -7.19
CA LEU A 180 20.91 2.19 -6.23
C LEU A 180 21.72 0.95 -6.60
N GLN A 181 22.44 0.43 -5.63
CA GLN A 181 23.04 -0.90 -5.71
C GLN A 181 22.21 -1.85 -4.84
N TYR A 182 21.85 -2.99 -5.41
CA TYR A 182 21.01 -3.98 -4.76
C TYR A 182 21.60 -5.36 -4.91
N ALA A 183 21.57 -6.13 -3.81
CA ALA A 183 21.92 -7.53 -3.81
C ALA A 183 20.91 -8.31 -2.96
N ASN A 184 20.30 -9.38 -3.53
CA ASN A 184 19.48 -10.32 -2.82
C ASN A 184 20.19 -11.67 -2.81
N LEU A 185 20.78 -12.02 -1.67
CA LEU A 185 21.52 -13.25 -1.47
C LEU A 185 20.63 -14.42 -1.03
N GLY A 186 19.30 -14.25 -1.01
CA GLY A 186 18.36 -15.27 -0.57
C GLY A 186 18.43 -15.59 0.92
N LYS A 187 19.19 -14.84 1.71
CA LYS A 187 19.31 -15.03 3.15
C LYS A 187 18.08 -14.48 3.87
N GLN A 188 17.61 -15.21 4.86
CA GLN A 188 16.60 -14.70 5.79
C GLN A 188 17.24 -13.74 6.78
N PHE A 189 16.41 -12.88 7.39
CA PHE A 189 16.83 -12.00 8.47
C PHE A 189 17.40 -12.83 9.63
N ASP A 190 18.60 -12.45 10.06
CA ASP A 190 19.29 -13.04 11.20
C ASP A 190 19.36 -12.05 12.36
N VAL A 191 18.58 -12.33 13.41
CA VAL A 191 18.51 -11.48 14.61
C VAL A 191 19.88 -11.34 15.29
N ALA A 192 20.72 -12.38 15.23
CA ALA A 192 22.04 -12.33 15.86
C ALA A 192 23.01 -11.39 15.11
N ALA A 193 22.83 -11.22 13.81
CA ALA A 193 23.64 -10.31 13.00
C ALA A 193 23.13 -8.86 12.99
N ASP A 194 21.92 -8.61 13.47
CA ASP A 194 21.28 -7.28 13.40
C ASP A 194 22.06 -6.16 14.09
N PRO A 195 22.65 -6.35 15.30
CA PRO A 195 23.45 -5.31 15.95
C PRO A 195 24.68 -4.89 15.12
N GLU A 196 25.36 -5.86 14.49
CA GLU A 196 26.54 -5.59 13.64
C GLU A 196 26.12 -4.86 12.36
N ILE A 197 25.03 -5.29 11.72
CA ILE A 197 24.47 -4.65 10.52
C ILE A 197 24.02 -3.22 10.84
N THR A 198 23.36 -3.01 11.96
CA THR A 198 22.94 -1.67 12.40
C THR A 198 24.13 -0.76 12.63
N LEU A 199 25.15 -1.23 13.35
CA LEU A 199 26.37 -0.45 13.59
C LEU A 199 27.11 -0.13 12.28
N TYR A 200 27.19 -1.11 11.38
CA TYR A 200 27.80 -0.88 10.05
C TYR A 200 27.01 0.17 9.27
N ASN A 201 25.71 0.11 9.25
CA ASN A 201 24.87 1.07 8.53
C ASN A 201 25.05 2.49 9.09
N GLU A 202 25.08 2.67 10.41
CA GLU A 202 25.31 3.96 11.05
C GLU A 202 26.72 4.51 10.72
N TYR A 203 27.73 3.67 10.75
CA TYR A 203 29.08 4.06 10.41
C TYR A 203 29.22 4.43 8.94
N PHE A 204 28.63 3.61 8.05
CA PHE A 204 28.85 3.77 6.60
C PHE A 204 27.96 4.83 5.97
N GLY A 205 26.66 4.89 6.28
CA GLY A 205 25.72 5.75 5.56
C GLY A 205 24.56 6.32 6.37
N GLY A 206 24.36 5.94 7.63
CA GLY A 206 23.16 6.24 8.41
C GLY A 206 23.14 7.59 9.11
N SER A 207 24.28 8.29 9.25
CA SER A 207 24.38 9.52 10.03
C SER A 207 25.19 10.61 9.32
N MET A 208 25.15 11.84 9.84
CA MET A 208 25.96 12.96 9.35
C MET A 208 27.47 12.73 9.54
N ASN A 209 27.86 11.83 10.45
CA ASN A 209 29.25 11.45 10.68
C ASN A 209 29.66 10.20 9.89
N SER A 210 28.77 9.66 9.05
CA SER A 210 29.06 8.47 8.27
C SER A 210 30.08 8.73 7.16
N VAL A 211 30.76 7.67 6.75
CA VAL A 211 31.78 7.73 5.68
C VAL A 211 31.20 8.32 4.39
N VAL A 212 30.04 7.84 3.97
CA VAL A 212 29.40 8.31 2.73
C VAL A 212 29.01 9.78 2.83
N PHE A 213 28.45 10.20 3.95
CA PHE A 213 28.06 11.60 4.14
C PHE A 213 29.28 12.53 4.07
N GLN A 214 30.35 12.19 4.80
CA GLN A 214 31.57 12.99 4.84
C GLN A 214 32.25 13.07 3.47
N GLU A 215 32.32 11.95 2.74
CA GLU A 215 32.99 11.91 1.43
C GLU A 215 32.17 12.53 0.30
N MET A 216 30.86 12.24 0.27
CA MET A 216 30.02 12.64 -0.86
C MET A 216 29.46 14.05 -0.71
N ARG A 217 29.01 14.39 0.50
CA ARG A 217 28.38 15.69 0.76
C ARG A 217 29.38 16.73 1.21
N GLU A 218 30.13 16.48 2.29
CA GLU A 218 31.00 17.50 2.89
C GLU A 218 32.26 17.73 2.07
N ALA A 219 32.97 16.67 1.68
CA ALA A 219 34.25 16.82 0.95
C ALA A 219 34.08 17.17 -0.55
N ARG A 220 33.00 16.66 -1.19
CA ARG A 220 32.85 16.77 -2.65
C ARG A 220 31.62 17.55 -3.11
N GLY A 221 30.67 17.87 -2.22
CA GLY A 221 29.45 18.62 -2.56
C GLY A 221 28.56 17.94 -3.62
N LEU A 222 28.59 16.59 -3.72
CA LEU A 222 27.90 15.84 -4.77
C LEU A 222 26.43 15.58 -4.46
N ALA A 223 26.03 15.67 -3.19
CA ALA A 223 24.66 15.44 -2.72
C ALA A 223 24.30 16.42 -1.59
N TYR A 224 23.03 16.86 -1.54
CA TYR A 224 22.48 17.72 -0.51
C TYR A 224 21.18 17.13 0.04
#